data_040c7f7a0849b02ad8fd9f043e38b7c1
#
_entry.id   040c7f7a0849b02ad8fd9f043e38b7c1
#
_cell.length_a   1.000
_cell.length_b   1.000
_cell.length_c   1.000
_cell.angle_alpha   90.00
_cell.angle_beta   90.00
_cell.angle_gamma   90.00
#
_symmetry.space_group_name_H-M   'P 1'
#
loop_
_entity.id
_entity.type
_entity.pdbx_description
1 polymer ?
#
loop_
_entity_poly.entity_id
_entity_poly.type
_entity_poly.pdbx_seq_one_letter_code
_entity_poly.pdbx_strand_id
1 'polypeptide(L)'
;MNLESESPGVKTTPVVPGTVGVLIPVKAFDAAKERLAETLGRAARAELARRMATIVVAAAHPLPVAVACDDDGVAEWARSLGAEVVRVDGPGLNRAVETGVAALGEAGFDRVVVAHADLPRARRLDHCAATGGITLVPDRHLDGTPVLVVPPDAGFRFAYGPASYAAHVAEAERLGRTGVAWRSLHDPDLAWDVDDPADLEGADLEGTGLADTVQSAG
;
A
#
# COMPACT_ATOMS: atom_id res chain seq x y z
N MET A 1 -39.62 -24.18 25.91
CA MET A 1 -39.44 -22.72 26.11
C MET A 1 -38.04 -22.43 25.68
N ASN A 2 -37.86 -22.17 24.35
CA ASN A 2 -36.57 -21.92 23.72
C ASN A 2 -36.26 -20.43 23.84
N LEU A 3 -35.21 -20.12 24.55
CA LEU A 3 -34.63 -18.77 24.54
C LEU A 3 -33.61 -18.71 23.40
N GLU A 4 -34.05 -18.17 22.26
CA GLU A 4 -33.15 -17.75 21.19
C GLU A 4 -32.46 -16.48 21.66
N SER A 5 -31.14 -16.57 21.87
CA SER A 5 -30.30 -15.43 22.16
C SER A 5 -30.04 -14.67 20.83
N GLU A 6 -30.79 -13.60 20.60
CA GLU A 6 -30.50 -12.66 19.54
C GLU A 6 -29.17 -11.96 19.86
N SER A 7 -28.15 -12.23 19.05
CA SER A 7 -26.93 -11.42 19.01
C SER A 7 -27.29 -9.98 18.56
N PRO A 8 -26.74 -8.94 19.20
CA PRO A 8 -27.03 -7.56 18.81
C PRO A 8 -26.52 -7.33 17.39
N GLY A 9 -27.44 -7.17 16.45
CA GLY A 9 -27.16 -6.85 15.07
C GLY A 9 -26.35 -5.56 14.98
N VAL A 10 -25.15 -5.69 14.42
CA VAL A 10 -24.34 -4.55 14.00
C VAL A 10 -25.17 -3.75 12.98
N LYS A 11 -25.63 -2.58 13.36
CA LYS A 11 -26.27 -1.65 12.45
C LYS A 11 -25.24 -1.20 11.43
N THR A 12 -25.20 -1.87 10.27
CA THR A 12 -24.49 -1.38 9.10
C THR A 12 -25.19 -0.10 8.62
N THR A 13 -24.68 1.04 9.05
CA THR A 13 -25.03 2.32 8.44
C THR A 13 -24.66 2.23 6.97
N PRO A 14 -25.57 2.52 6.02
CA PRO A 14 -25.22 2.53 4.60
C PRO A 14 -24.10 3.57 4.42
N VAL A 15 -22.91 3.08 4.03
CA VAL A 15 -21.76 3.93 3.73
C VAL A 15 -22.13 4.70 2.47
N VAL A 16 -22.40 6.00 2.60
CA VAL A 16 -22.32 6.92 1.48
C VAL A 16 -20.94 6.71 0.87
N PRO A 17 -20.80 6.52 -0.45
CA PRO A 17 -19.50 6.34 -1.06
C PRO A 17 -18.64 7.57 -0.75
N GLY A 18 -17.83 7.49 0.30
CA GLY A 18 -16.85 8.50 0.63
C GLY A 18 -15.79 8.52 -0.45
N THR A 19 -15.21 9.66 -0.70
CA THR A 19 -14.12 9.80 -1.66
C THR A 19 -12.89 9.03 -1.18
N VAL A 20 -12.41 8.10 -2.01
CA VAL A 20 -11.24 7.26 -1.74
C VAL A 20 -10.10 7.69 -2.63
N GLY A 21 -8.94 7.99 -2.03
CA GLY A 21 -7.69 8.22 -2.75
C GLY A 21 -6.68 7.11 -2.47
N VAL A 22 -5.72 6.91 -3.37
CA VAL A 22 -4.62 5.96 -3.19
C VAL A 22 -3.33 6.75 -3.01
N LEU A 23 -2.57 6.40 -1.99
CA LEU A 23 -1.24 6.91 -1.72
C LEU A 23 -0.21 5.81 -1.93
N ILE A 24 0.80 6.08 -2.78
CA ILE A 24 1.89 5.15 -3.04
C ILE A 24 3.20 5.86 -2.64
N PRO A 25 3.83 5.50 -1.50
CA PRO A 25 5.15 6.02 -1.15
C PRO A 25 6.22 5.37 -2.02
N VAL A 26 7.03 6.19 -2.70
CA VAL A 26 8.09 5.73 -3.61
C VAL A 26 9.38 6.49 -3.31
N LYS A 27 10.44 5.76 -2.95
CA LYS A 27 11.80 6.32 -2.85
C LYS A 27 12.48 6.34 -4.21
N ALA A 28 13.61 7.05 -4.33
CA ALA A 28 14.43 7.05 -5.53
C ALA A 28 14.65 5.62 -6.06
N PHE A 29 14.33 5.36 -7.33
CA PHE A 29 14.39 4.01 -7.92
C PHE A 29 15.79 3.39 -7.86
N ASP A 30 16.83 4.20 -7.99
CA ASP A 30 18.22 3.75 -7.94
C ASP A 30 18.69 3.35 -6.52
N ALA A 31 17.97 3.79 -5.48
CA ALA A 31 18.16 3.37 -4.10
C ALA A 31 17.19 2.26 -3.67
N ALA A 32 16.40 1.72 -4.61
CA ALA A 32 15.45 0.66 -4.30
C ALA A 32 16.09 -0.74 -4.33
N LYS A 33 15.48 -1.69 -3.61
CA LYS A 33 15.79 -3.12 -3.68
C LYS A 33 17.26 -3.49 -3.44
N GLU A 34 17.87 -2.88 -2.42
CA GLU A 34 19.28 -3.12 -2.07
C GLU A 34 19.58 -4.58 -1.73
N ARG A 35 18.61 -5.32 -1.16
CA ARG A 35 18.76 -6.76 -0.88
C ARG A 35 18.90 -7.62 -2.13
N LEU A 36 18.50 -7.11 -3.31
CA LEU A 36 18.68 -7.76 -4.60
C LEU A 36 20.05 -7.45 -5.23
N ALA A 37 20.97 -6.73 -4.55
CA ALA A 37 22.23 -6.28 -5.12
C ALA A 37 23.19 -7.42 -5.51
N GLU A 38 23.07 -8.59 -4.87
CA GLU A 38 23.84 -9.77 -5.21
C GLU A 38 23.36 -10.45 -6.51
N THR A 39 22.09 -10.24 -6.86
CA THR A 39 21.45 -10.89 -8.04
C THR A 39 21.30 -9.92 -9.21
N LEU A 40 21.00 -8.65 -8.92
CA LEU A 40 20.67 -7.64 -9.93
C LEU A 40 21.57 -6.41 -9.82
N GLY A 41 22.15 -5.98 -10.92
CA GLY A 41 22.86 -4.71 -11.00
C GLY A 41 21.94 -3.50 -10.72
N ARG A 42 22.54 -2.35 -10.37
CA ARG A 42 21.79 -1.13 -9.96
C ARG A 42 20.73 -0.71 -10.98
N ALA A 43 21.07 -0.73 -12.27
CA ALA A 43 20.12 -0.33 -13.33
C ALA A 43 18.93 -1.28 -13.43
N ALA A 44 19.16 -2.60 -13.32
CA ALA A 44 18.10 -3.61 -13.35
C ALA A 44 17.20 -3.50 -12.12
N ARG A 45 17.75 -3.23 -10.93
CA ARG A 45 16.97 -3.01 -9.72
C ARG A 45 16.09 -1.76 -9.81
N ALA A 46 16.63 -0.66 -10.36
CA ALA A 46 15.87 0.56 -10.57
C ALA A 46 14.72 0.36 -11.56
N GLU A 47 14.97 -0.37 -12.66
CA GLU A 47 13.93 -0.69 -13.64
C GLU A 47 12.87 -1.62 -13.05
N LEU A 48 13.26 -2.66 -12.29
CA LEU A 48 12.35 -3.56 -11.59
C LEU A 48 11.45 -2.76 -10.62
N ALA A 49 12.02 -1.90 -9.81
CA ALA A 49 11.27 -1.07 -8.86
C ALA A 49 10.29 -0.14 -9.59
N ARG A 50 10.71 0.49 -10.69
CA ARG A 50 9.86 1.35 -11.51
C ARG A 50 8.68 0.59 -12.12
N ARG A 51 8.92 -0.62 -12.65
CA ARG A 51 7.86 -1.46 -13.24
C ARG A 51 6.86 -1.92 -12.19
N MET A 52 7.31 -2.39 -11.04
CA MET A 52 6.40 -2.78 -9.95
C MET A 52 5.56 -1.59 -9.48
N ALA A 53 6.17 -0.43 -9.26
CA ALA A 53 5.44 0.78 -8.93
C ALA A 53 4.39 1.16 -9.99
N THR A 54 4.70 0.96 -11.29
CA THR A 54 3.76 1.19 -12.40
C THR A 54 2.57 0.23 -12.34
N ILE A 55 2.80 -1.04 -11.99
CA ILE A 55 1.72 -2.03 -11.76
C ILE A 55 0.79 -1.56 -10.64
N VAL A 56 1.35 -1.11 -9.51
CA VAL A 56 0.55 -0.65 -8.37
C VAL A 56 -0.26 0.60 -8.72
N VAL A 57 0.32 1.56 -9.46
CA VAL A 57 -0.41 2.74 -9.96
C VAL A 57 -1.56 2.32 -10.86
N ALA A 58 -1.33 1.37 -11.79
CA ALA A 58 -2.38 0.85 -12.66
C ALA A 58 -3.49 0.11 -11.89
N ALA A 59 -3.12 -0.68 -10.85
CA ALA A 59 -4.05 -1.39 -9.99
C ALA A 59 -4.94 -0.46 -9.14
N ALA A 60 -4.54 0.80 -8.98
CA ALA A 60 -5.33 1.80 -8.27
C ALA A 60 -6.53 2.30 -9.10
N HIS A 61 -6.50 2.18 -10.44
CA HIS A 61 -7.59 2.66 -11.28
C HIS A 61 -8.94 1.98 -10.91
N PRO A 62 -10.06 2.71 -10.84
CA PRO A 62 -10.27 4.11 -11.24
C PRO A 62 -10.07 5.16 -10.12
N LEU A 63 -9.46 4.80 -9.01
CA LEU A 63 -9.26 5.72 -7.88
C LEU A 63 -8.16 6.77 -8.21
N PRO A 64 -8.30 8.01 -7.72
CA PRO A 64 -7.23 9.01 -7.80
C PRO A 64 -5.97 8.54 -7.08
N VAL A 65 -4.80 8.76 -7.69
CA VAL A 65 -3.51 8.33 -7.16
C VAL A 65 -2.64 9.53 -6.82
N ALA A 66 -2.03 9.49 -5.65
CA ALA A 66 -0.93 10.36 -5.25
C ALA A 66 0.32 9.53 -4.97
N VAL A 67 1.47 9.99 -5.43
CA VAL A 67 2.78 9.41 -5.12
C VAL A 67 3.52 10.31 -4.13
N ALA A 68 3.87 9.77 -2.96
CA ALA A 68 4.70 10.47 -1.98
C ALA A 68 6.18 10.18 -2.25
N CYS A 69 6.98 11.20 -2.55
CA CYS A 69 8.39 11.05 -2.86
C CYS A 69 9.23 12.30 -2.54
N ASP A 70 10.54 12.10 -2.38
CA ASP A 70 11.56 13.13 -2.21
C ASP A 70 12.47 13.29 -3.44
N ASP A 71 12.31 12.43 -4.47
CA ASP A 71 13.13 12.36 -5.67
C ASP A 71 12.43 12.98 -6.88
N ASP A 72 13.17 13.77 -7.68
CA ASP A 72 12.62 14.46 -8.85
C ASP A 72 12.29 13.50 -10.00
N GLY A 73 13.11 12.46 -10.20
CA GLY A 73 12.86 11.44 -11.24
C GLY A 73 11.62 10.61 -10.94
N VAL A 74 11.37 10.29 -9.67
CA VAL A 74 10.12 9.64 -9.23
C VAL A 74 8.94 10.58 -9.44
N ALA A 75 9.07 11.86 -9.10
CA ALA A 75 8.01 12.85 -9.29
C ALA A 75 7.66 13.04 -10.78
N GLU A 76 8.65 13.06 -11.66
CA GLU A 76 8.43 13.15 -13.11
C GLU A 76 7.73 11.87 -13.63
N TRP A 77 8.20 10.70 -13.22
CA TRP A 77 7.56 9.43 -13.55
C TRP A 77 6.10 9.38 -13.08
N ALA A 78 5.81 9.78 -11.84
CA ALA A 78 4.45 9.77 -11.30
C ALA A 78 3.51 10.66 -12.13
N ARG A 79 3.95 11.88 -12.46
CA ARG A 79 3.16 12.81 -13.31
C ARG A 79 2.93 12.24 -14.71
N SER A 80 3.90 11.51 -15.27
CA SER A 80 3.74 10.87 -16.60
C SER A 80 2.66 9.81 -16.62
N LEU A 81 2.31 9.23 -15.47
CA LEU A 81 1.21 8.29 -15.28
C LEU A 81 -0.11 8.96 -14.85
N GLY A 82 -0.14 10.29 -14.77
CA GLY A 82 -1.33 11.05 -14.33
C GLY A 82 -1.55 11.03 -12.81
N ALA A 83 -0.56 10.61 -12.02
CA ALA A 83 -0.64 10.67 -10.57
C ALA A 83 -0.27 12.06 -10.04
N GLU A 84 -0.93 12.49 -8.97
CA GLU A 84 -0.53 13.64 -8.18
C GLU A 84 0.78 13.36 -7.43
N VAL A 85 1.56 14.39 -7.13
CA VAL A 85 2.81 14.26 -6.39
C VAL A 85 2.74 14.98 -5.07
N VAL A 86 2.91 14.23 -3.99
CA VAL A 86 3.11 14.77 -2.65
C VAL A 86 4.62 14.79 -2.35
N ARG A 87 5.19 15.99 -2.28
CA ARG A 87 6.61 16.14 -1.92
C ARG A 87 6.81 15.92 -0.45
N VAL A 88 7.82 15.12 -0.10
CA VAL A 88 8.15 14.78 1.29
C VAL A 88 9.57 15.26 1.59
N ASP A 89 9.76 15.93 2.71
CA ASP A 89 11.07 16.39 3.15
C ASP A 89 11.80 15.28 3.92
N GLY A 90 12.84 14.75 3.31
CA GLY A 90 13.73 13.75 3.91
C GLY A 90 13.21 12.32 3.89
N PRO A 91 14.08 11.36 4.26
CA PRO A 91 13.84 9.94 4.11
C PRO A 91 12.90 9.37 5.18
N GLY A 92 12.29 8.24 4.87
CA GLY A 92 11.53 7.41 5.80
C GLY A 92 10.10 7.16 5.35
N LEU A 93 9.75 5.87 5.33
CA LEU A 93 8.43 5.40 4.87
C LEU A 93 7.29 5.95 5.74
N ASN A 94 7.43 5.90 7.07
CA ASN A 94 6.39 6.41 7.97
C ASN A 94 6.10 7.88 7.72
N ARG A 95 7.15 8.71 7.57
CA ARG A 95 7.00 10.13 7.26
C ARG A 95 6.33 10.38 5.92
N ALA A 96 6.72 9.63 4.88
CA ALA A 96 6.10 9.73 3.57
C ALA A 96 4.61 9.40 3.62
N VAL A 97 4.24 8.36 4.36
CA VAL A 97 2.84 7.97 4.55
C VAL A 97 2.07 9.00 5.37
N GLU A 98 2.60 9.47 6.49
CA GLU A 98 1.98 10.52 7.32
C GLU A 98 1.70 11.79 6.51
N THR A 99 2.71 12.28 5.79
CA THR A 99 2.59 13.47 4.95
C THR A 99 1.56 13.26 3.84
N GLY A 100 1.60 12.12 3.16
CA GLY A 100 0.70 11.81 2.06
C GLY A 100 -0.75 11.63 2.50
N VAL A 101 -0.98 10.94 3.61
CA VAL A 101 -2.33 10.74 4.16
C VAL A 101 -2.93 12.08 4.62
N ALA A 102 -2.12 12.93 5.27
CA ALA A 102 -2.57 14.28 5.65
C ALA A 102 -2.94 15.12 4.42
N ALA A 103 -2.09 15.13 3.38
CA ALA A 103 -2.35 15.88 2.15
C ALA A 103 -3.62 15.43 1.43
N LEU A 104 -3.87 14.11 1.37
CA LEU A 104 -5.11 13.58 0.80
C LEU A 104 -6.33 13.91 1.67
N GLY A 105 -6.19 13.91 2.99
CA GLY A 105 -7.24 14.38 3.90
C GLY A 105 -7.59 15.86 3.68
N GLU A 106 -6.60 16.73 3.53
CA GLU A 106 -6.76 18.15 3.20
C GLU A 106 -7.41 18.36 1.81
N ALA A 107 -7.14 17.46 0.86
CA ALA A 107 -7.78 17.44 -0.45
C ALA A 107 -9.24 16.92 -0.42
N GLY A 108 -9.74 16.48 0.74
CA GLY A 108 -11.13 16.08 0.95
C GLY A 108 -11.41 14.58 0.72
N PHE A 109 -10.39 13.74 0.73
CA PHE A 109 -10.60 12.29 0.72
C PHE A 109 -10.98 11.78 2.11
N ASP A 110 -12.07 11.01 2.20
CA ASP A 110 -12.55 10.41 3.45
C ASP A 110 -11.77 9.15 3.85
N ARG A 111 -11.12 8.52 2.88
CA ARG A 111 -10.28 7.32 3.08
C ARG A 111 -9.08 7.34 2.15
N VAL A 112 -7.97 6.88 2.67
CA VAL A 112 -6.73 6.72 1.91
C VAL A 112 -6.30 5.26 1.92
N VAL A 113 -6.13 4.69 0.74
CA VAL A 113 -5.49 3.39 0.53
C VAL A 113 -3.99 3.66 0.40
N VAL A 114 -3.22 3.33 1.41
CA VAL A 114 -1.75 3.34 1.34
C VAL A 114 -1.31 2.00 0.77
N ALA A 115 -0.62 1.98 -0.36
CA ALA A 115 -0.10 0.77 -0.98
C ALA A 115 1.40 0.88 -1.21
N HIS A 116 2.16 -0.17 -0.87
CA HIS A 116 3.57 -0.27 -1.20
C HIS A 116 3.76 -0.35 -2.71
N ALA A 117 4.92 0.12 -3.20
CA ALA A 117 5.23 0.20 -4.62
C ALA A 117 5.79 -1.09 -5.24
N ASP A 118 5.92 -2.16 -4.46
CA ASP A 118 6.63 -3.40 -4.78
C ASP A 118 5.74 -4.65 -4.81
N LEU A 119 4.48 -4.45 -5.21
CA LEU A 119 3.45 -5.49 -5.31
C LEU A 119 3.26 -5.92 -6.78
N PRO A 120 4.08 -6.83 -7.31
CA PRO A 120 4.04 -7.21 -8.74
C PRO A 120 2.75 -7.89 -9.17
N ARG A 121 2.00 -8.45 -8.22
CA ARG A 121 0.73 -9.13 -8.46
C ARG A 121 -0.49 -8.25 -8.28
N ALA A 122 -0.33 -6.98 -7.88
CA ALA A 122 -1.44 -6.07 -7.66
C ALA A 122 -2.29 -5.91 -8.93
N ARG A 123 -3.60 -6.17 -8.83
CA ARG A 123 -4.57 -6.07 -9.93
C ARG A 123 -5.60 -4.99 -9.69
N ARG A 124 -6.00 -4.79 -8.44
CA ARG A 124 -6.95 -3.78 -8.01
C ARG A 124 -6.78 -3.45 -6.53
N LEU A 125 -7.02 -2.21 -6.15
CA LEU A 125 -6.92 -1.72 -4.77
C LEU A 125 -8.26 -1.25 -4.18
N ASP A 126 -9.26 -0.95 -5.02
CA ASP A 126 -10.53 -0.36 -4.63
C ASP A 126 -11.33 -1.23 -3.63
N HIS A 127 -11.25 -2.56 -3.76
CA HIS A 127 -11.94 -3.49 -2.86
C HIS A 127 -11.42 -3.46 -1.42
N CYS A 128 -10.17 -3.01 -1.21
CA CYS A 128 -9.63 -2.82 0.14
C CYS A 128 -10.42 -1.75 0.90
N ALA A 129 -10.93 -0.75 0.19
CA ALA A 129 -11.74 0.33 0.74
C ALA A 129 -13.26 0.09 0.64
N ALA A 130 -13.71 -1.13 0.35
CA ALA A 130 -15.14 -1.43 0.19
C ALA A 130 -15.96 -1.24 1.48
N THR A 131 -15.30 -1.30 2.64
CA THR A 131 -15.94 -1.04 3.95
C THR A 131 -15.38 0.23 4.57
N GLY A 132 -16.15 0.88 5.43
CA GLY A 132 -15.67 2.01 6.22
C GLY A 132 -14.64 1.60 7.28
N GLY A 133 -13.88 2.59 7.78
CA GLY A 133 -12.88 2.38 8.82
C GLY A 133 -11.52 1.93 8.28
N ILE A 134 -10.79 1.16 9.10
CA ILE A 134 -9.42 0.72 8.82
C ILE A 134 -9.46 -0.67 8.19
N THR A 135 -8.68 -0.88 7.11
CA THR A 135 -8.43 -2.21 6.56
C THR A 135 -6.93 -2.46 6.53
N LEU A 136 -6.48 -3.56 7.11
CA LEU A 136 -5.09 -4.01 7.10
C LEU A 136 -4.97 -5.19 6.14
N VAL A 137 -4.07 -5.12 5.17
CA VAL A 137 -3.70 -6.27 4.32
C VAL A 137 -2.30 -6.69 4.72
N PRO A 138 -2.14 -7.85 5.38
CA PRO A 138 -0.82 -8.35 5.75
C PRO A 138 -0.07 -8.89 4.53
N ASP A 139 1.25 -8.92 4.62
CA ASP A 139 2.07 -9.72 3.71
C ASP A 139 1.85 -11.22 3.95
N ARG A 140 2.43 -12.06 3.09
CA ARG A 140 2.32 -13.52 3.18
C ARG A 140 2.97 -14.12 4.43
N HIS A 141 3.85 -13.36 5.11
CA HIS A 141 4.55 -13.76 6.32
C HIS A 141 3.87 -13.26 7.60
N LEU A 142 2.84 -12.42 7.48
CA LEU A 142 2.16 -11.71 8.59
C LEU A 142 3.11 -10.80 9.39
N ASP A 143 4.17 -10.31 8.75
CA ASP A 143 5.16 -9.39 9.33
C ASP A 143 4.92 -7.95 8.87
N GLY A 144 4.75 -7.75 7.56
CA GLY A 144 4.53 -6.46 6.92
C GLY A 144 3.06 -6.11 6.69
N THR A 145 2.82 -4.86 6.28
CA THR A 145 1.49 -4.34 5.90
C THR A 145 1.58 -3.66 4.53
N PRO A 146 1.63 -4.42 3.44
CA PRO A 146 1.79 -3.86 2.09
C PRO A 146 0.63 -2.96 1.66
N VAL A 147 -0.59 -3.20 2.18
CA VAL A 147 -1.72 -2.29 1.93
C VAL A 147 -2.45 -1.98 3.24
N LEU A 148 -2.72 -0.70 3.45
CA LEU A 148 -3.42 -0.19 4.63
C LEU A 148 -4.45 0.86 4.19
N VAL A 149 -5.70 0.72 4.60
CA VAL A 149 -6.74 1.75 4.40
C VAL A 149 -7.01 2.43 5.72
N VAL A 150 -7.01 3.77 5.71
CA VAL A 150 -7.30 4.58 6.89
C VAL A 150 -8.17 5.78 6.54
N PRO A 151 -9.07 6.22 7.45
CA PRO A 151 -9.61 7.57 7.43
C PRO A 151 -8.48 8.54 7.84
N PRO A 152 -8.22 9.64 7.10
CA PRO A 152 -7.13 10.57 7.41
C PRO A 152 -7.25 11.22 8.80
N ASP A 153 -8.46 11.40 9.28
CA ASP A 153 -8.80 12.03 10.56
C ASP A 153 -8.85 11.04 11.75
N ALA A 154 -8.66 9.74 11.50
CA ALA A 154 -8.71 8.72 12.57
C ALA A 154 -7.56 8.84 13.60
N GLY A 155 -6.52 9.61 13.31
CA GLY A 155 -5.34 9.69 14.18
C GLY A 155 -4.58 8.37 14.28
N PHE A 156 -4.51 7.64 13.16
CA PHE A 156 -3.76 6.38 13.03
C PHE A 156 -2.25 6.65 13.10
N ARG A 157 -1.55 5.89 13.93
CA ARG A 157 -0.09 5.96 14.08
C ARG A 157 0.56 4.93 13.18
N PHE A 158 1.26 5.37 12.15
CA PHE A 158 1.97 4.49 11.24
C PHE A 158 3.25 3.96 11.88
N ALA A 159 3.51 2.66 11.73
CA ALA A 159 4.65 1.96 12.31
C ALA A 159 5.23 0.95 11.30
N TYR A 160 5.48 1.42 10.07
CA TYR A 160 6.14 0.60 9.04
C TYR A 160 7.57 0.24 9.45
N GLY A 161 7.96 -0.98 9.16
CA GLY A 161 9.22 -1.60 9.51
C GLY A 161 9.00 -3.05 9.94
N PRO A 162 9.99 -3.70 10.56
CA PRO A 162 9.84 -5.06 11.09
C PRO A 162 8.64 -5.17 12.04
N ALA A 163 7.87 -6.26 11.91
CA ALA A 163 6.64 -6.51 12.66
C ALA A 163 5.56 -5.42 12.50
N SER A 164 5.55 -4.70 11.37
CA SER A 164 4.60 -3.61 11.13
C SER A 164 3.15 -4.06 11.16
N TYR A 165 2.85 -5.29 10.71
CA TYR A 165 1.49 -5.80 10.77
C TYR A 165 0.97 -5.91 12.20
N ALA A 166 1.75 -6.49 13.12
CA ALA A 166 1.36 -6.59 14.52
C ALA A 166 1.19 -5.20 15.19
N ALA A 167 2.08 -4.25 14.86
CA ALA A 167 2.00 -2.88 15.35
C ALA A 167 0.74 -2.16 14.83
N HIS A 168 0.41 -2.33 13.56
CA HIS A 168 -0.78 -1.72 12.95
C HIS A 168 -2.07 -2.37 13.46
N VAL A 169 -2.10 -3.68 13.72
CA VAL A 169 -3.23 -4.35 14.38
C VAL A 169 -3.47 -3.75 15.77
N ALA A 170 -2.43 -3.62 16.59
CA ALA A 170 -2.55 -3.03 17.92
C ALA A 170 -3.07 -1.58 17.87
N GLU A 171 -2.65 -0.80 16.88
CA GLU A 171 -3.14 0.56 16.68
C GLU A 171 -4.60 0.58 16.20
N ALA A 172 -4.98 -0.31 15.29
CA ALA A 172 -6.37 -0.47 14.85
C ALA A 172 -7.29 -0.88 16.01
N GLU A 173 -6.84 -1.80 16.86
CA GLU A 173 -7.55 -2.18 18.11
C GLU A 173 -7.70 -1.00 19.07
N ARG A 174 -6.63 -0.19 19.22
CA ARG A 174 -6.68 1.02 20.06
C ARG A 174 -7.78 1.98 19.56
N LEU A 175 -7.84 2.21 18.25
CA LEU A 175 -8.86 3.06 17.63
C LEU A 175 -10.24 2.39 17.64
N GLY A 176 -10.30 1.07 17.55
CA GLY A 176 -11.54 0.31 17.70
C GLY A 176 -12.24 0.56 19.03
N ARG A 177 -11.49 0.74 20.12
CA ARG A 177 -12.04 1.11 21.42
C ARG A 177 -12.68 2.51 21.45
N THR A 178 -12.36 3.36 20.49
CA THR A 178 -13.00 4.69 20.31
C THR A 178 -14.10 4.72 19.26
N GLY A 179 -14.45 3.55 18.70
CA GLY A 179 -15.55 3.41 17.75
C GLY A 179 -15.16 3.38 16.27
N VAL A 180 -13.86 3.42 15.94
CA VAL A 180 -13.38 3.24 14.56
C VAL A 180 -13.45 1.77 14.19
N ALA A 181 -14.26 1.40 13.20
CA ALA A 181 -14.32 0.02 12.71
C ALA A 181 -12.99 -0.37 12.07
N TRP A 182 -12.57 -1.62 12.22
CA TRP A 182 -11.38 -2.13 11.55
C TRP A 182 -11.53 -3.60 11.18
N ARG A 183 -10.74 -4.03 10.19
CA ARG A 183 -10.64 -5.43 9.76
C ARG A 183 -9.25 -5.76 9.22
N SER A 184 -8.91 -7.03 9.24
CA SER A 184 -7.84 -7.59 8.41
C SER A 184 -8.45 -8.22 7.15
N LEU A 185 -7.82 -8.00 6.00
CA LEU A 185 -8.21 -8.55 4.70
C LEU A 185 -7.04 -9.37 4.15
N HIS A 186 -7.24 -10.66 3.97
CA HIS A 186 -6.25 -11.51 3.32
C HIS A 186 -6.46 -11.48 1.80
N ASP A 187 -5.48 -10.95 1.08
CA ASP A 187 -5.47 -10.89 -0.37
C ASP A 187 -4.12 -11.44 -0.88
N PRO A 188 -4.10 -12.61 -1.53
CA PRO A 188 -2.86 -13.28 -1.95
C PRO A 188 -2.08 -12.48 -3.01
N ASP A 189 -2.74 -11.66 -3.83
CA ASP A 189 -2.09 -10.85 -4.83
C ASP A 189 -1.42 -9.60 -4.19
N LEU A 190 -2.05 -9.00 -3.18
CA LEU A 190 -1.52 -7.85 -2.45
C LEU A 190 -0.58 -8.24 -1.31
N ALA A 191 -0.60 -9.48 -0.86
CA ALA A 191 0.30 -10.02 0.15
C ALA A 191 1.70 -10.35 -0.37
N TRP A 192 1.91 -10.27 -1.70
CA TRP A 192 3.18 -10.60 -2.33
C TRP A 192 3.97 -9.33 -2.66
N ASP A 193 4.85 -8.96 -1.77
CA ASP A 193 5.90 -7.97 -1.97
C ASP A 193 7.22 -8.66 -2.40
N VAL A 194 8.08 -7.93 -3.08
CA VAL A 194 9.38 -8.43 -3.55
C VAL A 194 10.48 -7.70 -2.81
N ASP A 195 11.11 -8.36 -1.84
CA ASP A 195 12.21 -7.78 -1.04
C ASP A 195 13.53 -8.47 -1.25
N ASP A 196 13.53 -9.78 -1.50
CA ASP A 196 14.73 -10.58 -1.69
C ASP A 196 14.68 -11.45 -2.96
N PRO A 197 15.80 -12.14 -3.35
CA PRO A 197 15.83 -12.95 -4.57
C PRO A 197 14.80 -14.09 -4.62
N ALA A 198 14.44 -14.68 -3.48
CA ALA A 198 13.46 -15.77 -3.45
C ALA A 198 12.04 -15.27 -3.80
N ASP A 199 11.76 -14.00 -3.54
CA ASP A 199 10.47 -13.40 -3.89
C ASP A 199 10.28 -13.25 -5.40
N LEU A 200 11.36 -13.08 -6.15
CA LEU A 200 11.34 -13.01 -7.62
C LEU A 200 10.89 -14.32 -8.26
N GLU A 201 11.30 -15.47 -7.72
CA GLU A 201 10.94 -16.78 -8.25
C GLU A 201 9.44 -17.06 -8.14
N GLY A 202 8.81 -16.54 -7.08
CA GLY A 202 7.39 -16.71 -6.81
C GLY A 202 6.49 -15.57 -7.31
N ALA A 203 7.04 -14.49 -7.85
CA ALA A 203 6.27 -13.28 -8.16
C ALA A 203 5.34 -13.40 -9.38
N ASP A 204 5.35 -14.54 -10.10
CA ASP A 204 4.57 -14.76 -11.35
C ASP A 204 4.74 -13.59 -12.34
N LEU A 205 6.01 -13.35 -12.69
CA LEU A 205 6.41 -12.21 -13.51
C LEU A 205 6.03 -12.36 -15.00
N GLU A 206 5.48 -13.53 -15.39
CA GLU A 206 5.01 -13.78 -16.74
C GLU A 206 3.84 -12.84 -17.10
N GLY A 207 3.98 -12.13 -18.20
CA GLY A 207 2.99 -11.13 -18.63
C GLY A 207 3.10 -9.74 -18.02
N THR A 208 3.94 -9.53 -17.00
CA THR A 208 4.19 -8.21 -16.40
C THR A 208 5.32 -7.44 -17.07
N GLY A 209 6.09 -8.09 -17.99
CA GLY A 209 7.33 -7.56 -18.57
C GLY A 209 8.51 -7.53 -17.58
N LEU A 210 8.29 -8.00 -16.34
CA LEU A 210 9.33 -8.05 -15.30
C LEU A 210 10.30 -9.20 -15.51
N ALA A 211 9.85 -10.32 -16.11
CA ALA A 211 10.69 -11.48 -16.41
C ALA A 211 11.90 -11.10 -17.29
N ASP A 212 11.69 -10.26 -18.31
CA ASP A 212 12.74 -9.79 -19.21
C ASP A 212 13.79 -8.95 -18.48
N THR A 213 13.38 -8.20 -17.44
CA THR A 213 14.28 -7.36 -16.65
C THR A 213 15.23 -8.21 -15.79
N VAL A 214 14.71 -9.31 -15.23
CA VAL A 214 15.50 -10.24 -14.40
C VAL A 214 16.43 -11.09 -15.27
N GLN A 215 15.95 -11.59 -16.41
CA GLN A 215 16.75 -12.44 -17.33
C GLN A 215 17.87 -11.67 -18.06
N SER A 216 17.66 -10.38 -18.34
CA SER A 216 18.69 -9.55 -19.03
C SER A 216 19.83 -9.11 -18.12
N ALA A 217 19.75 -9.35 -16.83
CA ALA A 217 20.69 -8.88 -15.81
C ALA A 217 21.67 -9.98 -15.32
N GLY A 218 21.48 -11.25 -15.72
CA GLY A 218 22.36 -12.39 -15.46
C GLY A 218 23.25 -12.70 -16.67
#